data_480443611433c7d7546215f6b57f99c4
#
_entry.id   480443611433c7d7546215f6b57f99c4
#
_cell.length_a   1.000
_cell.length_b   1.000
_cell.length_c   1.000
_cell.angle_alpha   90.00
_cell.angle_beta   90.00
_cell.angle_gamma   90.00
#
_symmetry.space_group_name_H-M   'P 1'
#
loop_
_entity.id
_entity.type
_entity.pdbx_description
1 polymer ?
#
loop_
_entity_poly.entity_id
_entity_poly.type
_entity_poly.pdbx_seq_one_letter_code
_entity_poly.pdbx_strand_id
1 'polypeptide(L)'
;MANTYTQIHIHFVFAVKFRQAIISNDWKDELYKYIAGIIKSNNHKLLAINGVADHIHILVGIRPAQSISDLMKHIKQDSSKWINKNNFLKNHFEWQEGYGAFSYSKSQLNAVVNYIQNQELHHQKKTFREEYIDFLDKFEIDYDERFIFKELI
;
A
#
# COMPACT_ATOMS: atom_id res chain seq x y z
N MET A 1 -3.53 8.17 31.25
CA MET A 1 -3.68 6.94 30.47
C MET A 1 -5.06 6.88 29.85
N ALA A 2 -5.10 6.61 28.58
CA ALA A 2 -6.40 6.57 27.89
C ALA A 2 -7.11 5.23 28.15
N ASN A 3 -8.43 5.32 28.40
CA ASN A 3 -9.30 4.14 28.49
C ASN A 3 -9.95 3.84 27.14
N THR A 4 -9.18 3.98 26.07
CA THR A 4 -9.67 3.82 24.71
C THR A 4 -9.24 2.47 24.15
N TYR A 5 -10.22 1.70 23.71
CA TYR A 5 -10.00 0.40 23.13
C TYR A 5 -10.56 0.39 21.71
N THR A 6 -9.70 0.16 20.72
CA THR A 6 -10.10 0.18 19.32
C THR A 6 -9.61 -1.05 18.57
N GLN A 7 -10.36 -1.41 17.54
CA GLN A 7 -9.98 -2.46 16.61
C GLN A 7 -10.28 -1.94 15.21
N ILE A 8 -9.27 -1.38 14.56
CA ILE A 8 -9.42 -0.74 13.25
C ILE A 8 -8.34 -1.32 12.35
N HIS A 9 -8.74 -1.98 11.26
CA HIS A 9 -7.82 -2.58 10.30
C HIS A 9 -8.09 -2.01 8.93
N ILE A 10 -7.05 -1.46 8.31
CA ILE A 10 -7.13 -0.84 7.00
C ILE A 10 -6.12 -1.50 6.07
N HIS A 11 -6.62 -1.89 4.90
CA HIS A 11 -5.80 -2.38 3.79
C HIS A 11 -5.55 -1.20 2.85
N PHE A 12 -4.29 -0.80 2.72
CA PHE A 12 -3.89 0.26 1.81
C PHE A 12 -3.29 -0.32 0.54
N VAL A 13 -3.57 0.33 -0.58
CA VAL A 13 -2.98 -0.01 -1.88
C VAL A 13 -2.46 1.27 -2.51
N PHE A 14 -1.21 1.28 -2.92
CA PHE A 14 -0.62 2.44 -3.59
C PHE A 14 0.40 2.00 -4.63
N ALA A 15 0.56 2.82 -5.65
CA ALA A 15 1.30 2.44 -6.86
C ALA A 15 2.44 3.39 -7.17
N VAL A 16 3.40 2.88 -7.93
CA VAL A 16 4.46 3.69 -8.53
C VAL A 16 3.85 4.63 -9.57
N LYS A 17 4.36 5.86 -9.66
CA LYS A 17 3.88 6.86 -10.61
C LYS A 17 3.93 6.30 -12.04
N PHE A 18 2.83 6.50 -12.78
CA PHE A 18 2.61 5.93 -14.11
C PHE A 18 2.67 4.40 -14.13
N ARG A 19 2.57 3.76 -12.96
CA ARG A 19 2.61 2.30 -12.79
C ARG A 19 3.83 1.65 -13.42
N GLN A 20 4.97 2.33 -13.34
CA GLN A 20 6.23 1.76 -13.78
C GLN A 20 6.61 0.57 -12.90
N ALA A 21 6.94 -0.55 -13.55
CA ALA A 21 7.32 -1.79 -12.86
C ALA A 21 8.80 -1.75 -12.50
N ILE A 22 9.17 -0.90 -11.54
CA ILE A 22 10.56 -0.59 -11.21
C ILE A 22 11.00 -1.02 -9.81
N ILE A 23 10.09 -1.53 -8.97
CA ILE A 23 10.47 -2.07 -7.67
C ILE A 23 11.07 -3.47 -7.91
N SER A 24 12.39 -3.55 -7.81
CA SER A 24 13.13 -4.77 -8.12
C SER A 24 13.14 -5.73 -6.95
N ASN A 25 13.23 -7.02 -7.23
CA ASN A 25 13.44 -8.06 -6.22
C ASN A 25 14.74 -7.85 -5.43
N ASP A 26 15.71 -7.13 -5.99
CA ASP A 26 17.01 -6.89 -5.35
C ASP A 26 16.89 -6.02 -4.10
N TRP A 27 15.89 -5.13 -4.04
CA TRP A 27 15.76 -4.19 -2.92
C TRP A 27 14.34 -4.10 -2.34
N LYS A 28 13.38 -4.85 -2.85
CA LYS A 28 11.99 -4.76 -2.36
C LYS A 28 11.86 -5.14 -0.89
N ASP A 29 12.60 -6.14 -0.42
CA ASP A 29 12.52 -6.57 0.98
C ASP A 29 13.03 -5.48 1.92
N GLU A 30 14.07 -4.75 1.52
CA GLU A 30 14.57 -3.61 2.28
C GLU A 30 13.55 -2.48 2.32
N LEU A 31 12.88 -2.22 1.19
CA LEU A 31 11.80 -1.24 1.12
C LEU A 31 10.67 -1.61 2.08
N TYR A 32 10.27 -2.87 2.10
CA TYR A 32 9.19 -3.33 2.99
C TYR A 32 9.58 -3.16 4.46
N LYS A 33 10.81 -3.44 4.82
CA LYS A 33 11.33 -3.22 6.18
C LYS A 33 11.33 -1.73 6.53
N TYR A 34 11.69 -0.89 5.58
CA TYR A 34 11.69 0.56 5.79
C TYR A 34 10.28 1.09 6.04
N ILE A 35 9.32 0.67 5.22
CA ILE A 35 7.91 1.02 5.39
C ILE A 35 7.38 0.49 6.74
N ALA A 36 7.73 -0.74 7.10
CA ALA A 36 7.35 -1.31 8.39
C ALA A 36 7.85 -0.44 9.55
N GLY A 37 9.07 0.08 9.43
CA GLY A 37 9.65 1.00 10.43
C GLY A 37 8.87 2.31 10.54
N ILE A 38 8.44 2.88 9.42
CA ILE A 38 7.61 4.10 9.40
C ILE A 38 6.28 3.84 10.13
N ILE A 39 5.62 2.74 9.82
CA ILE A 39 4.34 2.37 10.42
C ILE A 39 4.49 2.21 11.93
N LYS A 40 5.53 1.52 12.38
CA LYS A 40 5.82 1.31 13.79
C LYS A 40 6.13 2.62 14.51
N SER A 41 6.92 3.50 13.89
CA SER A 41 7.28 4.79 14.49
C SER A 41 6.08 5.74 14.60
N ASN A 42 5.03 5.53 13.80
CA ASN A 42 3.76 6.23 13.91
C ASN A 42 2.77 5.52 14.86
N ASN A 43 3.25 4.53 15.61
CA ASN A 43 2.50 3.80 16.63
C ASN A 43 1.35 2.91 16.11
N HIS A 44 1.45 2.49 14.86
CA HIS A 44 0.51 1.53 14.28
C HIS A 44 1.14 0.14 14.21
N LYS A 45 0.32 -0.86 13.95
CA LYS A 45 0.76 -2.25 13.85
C LYS A 45 0.64 -2.74 12.41
N LEU A 46 1.78 -3.11 11.81
CA LEU A 46 1.77 -3.74 10.50
C LEU A 46 1.44 -5.23 10.62
N LEU A 47 0.41 -5.69 9.91
CA LEU A 47 0.01 -7.10 9.88
C LEU A 47 0.52 -7.82 8.63
N ALA A 48 0.58 -7.14 7.50
CA ALA A 48 1.09 -7.71 6.26
C ALA A 48 1.57 -6.63 5.31
N ILE A 49 2.60 -6.92 4.55
CA ILE A 49 3.09 -6.07 3.46
C ILE A 49 3.61 -6.95 2.35
N ASN A 50 3.20 -6.66 1.14
CA ASN A 50 3.71 -7.31 -0.06
C ASN A 50 3.27 -6.52 -1.28
N GLY A 51 3.83 -6.84 -2.42
CA GLY A 51 3.46 -6.21 -3.67
C GLY A 51 4.17 -6.86 -4.83
N VAL A 52 4.06 -6.22 -5.96
CA VAL A 52 4.80 -6.55 -7.17
C VAL A 52 5.53 -5.30 -7.63
N ALA A 53 6.11 -5.33 -8.83
CA ALA A 53 7.05 -4.28 -9.25
C ALA A 53 6.43 -2.88 -9.38
N ASP A 54 5.12 -2.74 -9.50
CA ASP A 54 4.45 -1.46 -9.75
C ASP A 54 3.52 -0.98 -8.62
N HIS A 55 3.28 -1.78 -7.57
CA HIS A 55 2.42 -1.37 -6.47
C HIS A 55 2.64 -2.19 -5.20
N ILE A 56 2.13 -1.67 -4.08
CA ILE A 56 2.27 -2.28 -2.77
C ILE A 56 0.91 -2.35 -2.07
N HIS A 57 0.69 -3.45 -1.35
CA HIS A 57 -0.42 -3.64 -0.42
C HIS A 57 0.12 -3.70 1.00
N ILE A 58 -0.52 -3.00 1.92
CA ILE A 58 -0.23 -3.11 3.35
C ILE A 58 -1.52 -3.27 4.14
N LEU A 59 -1.49 -4.10 5.18
CA LEU A 59 -2.60 -4.24 6.13
C LEU A 59 -2.12 -3.74 7.48
N VAL A 60 -2.78 -2.74 8.01
CA VAL A 60 -2.34 -2.02 9.21
C VAL A 60 -3.44 -1.98 10.25
N GLY A 61 -3.09 -2.34 11.48
CA GLY A 61 -3.92 -2.06 12.66
C GLY A 61 -3.70 -0.60 13.06
N ILE A 62 -4.73 0.22 12.85
CA ILE A 62 -4.63 1.68 12.98
C ILE A 62 -4.96 2.11 14.41
N ARG A 63 -4.11 2.98 14.97
CA ARG A 63 -4.45 3.72 16.20
C ARG A 63 -5.11 5.03 15.83
N PRO A 64 -6.19 5.42 16.54
CA PRO A 64 -7.03 6.56 16.12
C PRO A 64 -6.40 7.94 16.33
N ALA A 65 -5.20 8.04 16.90
CA ALA A 65 -4.53 9.31 17.15
C ALA A 65 -4.00 9.99 15.88
N GLN A 66 -3.93 9.28 14.75
CA GLN A 66 -3.44 9.81 13.49
C GLN A 66 -4.45 9.53 12.38
N SER A 67 -4.61 10.49 11.46
CA SER A 67 -5.45 10.27 10.29
C SER A 67 -4.79 9.30 9.31
N ILE A 68 -5.62 8.61 8.54
CA ILE A 68 -5.17 7.71 7.47
C ILE A 68 -4.34 8.48 6.44
N SER A 69 -4.80 9.66 6.06
CA SER A 69 -4.10 10.48 5.06
C SER A 69 -2.73 10.95 5.56
N ASP A 70 -2.61 11.27 6.84
CA ASP A 70 -1.32 11.66 7.41
C ASP A 70 -0.34 10.48 7.42
N LEU A 71 -0.79 9.29 7.81
CA LEU A 71 0.04 8.08 7.77
C LEU A 71 0.53 7.80 6.34
N MET A 72 -0.37 7.86 5.35
CA MET A 72 0.02 7.59 3.96
C MET A 72 0.97 8.65 3.42
N LYS A 73 0.82 9.90 3.83
CA LYS A 73 1.76 10.96 3.49
C LYS A 73 3.16 10.62 3.99
N HIS A 74 3.30 10.21 5.25
CA HIS A 74 4.60 9.81 5.82
C HIS A 74 5.18 8.60 5.11
N ILE A 75 4.38 7.57 4.86
CA ILE A 75 4.85 6.37 4.16
C ILE A 75 5.40 6.72 2.78
N LYS A 76 4.63 7.46 2.00
CA LYS A 76 5.03 7.80 0.63
C LYS A 76 6.22 8.75 0.58
N GLN A 77 6.19 9.79 1.40
CA GLN A 77 7.24 10.80 1.41
C GLN A 77 8.59 10.22 1.86
N ASP A 78 8.58 9.51 2.98
CA ASP A 78 9.81 8.98 3.56
C ASP A 78 10.37 7.82 2.75
N SER A 79 9.51 6.94 2.24
CA SER A 79 9.98 5.82 1.42
C SER A 79 10.53 6.28 0.07
N SER A 80 9.94 7.28 -0.57
CA SER A 80 10.48 7.81 -1.83
C SER A 80 11.83 8.48 -1.63
N LYS A 81 11.99 9.24 -0.55
CA LYS A 81 13.30 9.82 -0.19
C LYS A 81 14.35 8.74 0.04
N TRP A 82 13.98 7.68 0.74
CA TRP A 82 14.88 6.57 1.01
C TRP A 82 15.30 5.85 -0.29
N ILE A 83 14.35 5.59 -1.18
CA ILE A 83 14.64 4.98 -2.49
C ILE A 83 15.62 5.84 -3.28
N ASN A 84 15.35 7.14 -3.36
CA ASN A 84 16.19 8.06 -4.12
C ASN A 84 17.58 8.23 -3.51
N LYS A 85 17.68 8.27 -2.19
CA LYS A 85 18.95 8.39 -1.47
C LYS A 85 19.86 7.17 -1.70
N ASN A 86 19.28 5.99 -1.80
CA ASN A 86 20.05 4.75 -1.99
C ASN A 86 20.43 4.49 -3.44
N ASN A 87 19.99 5.31 -4.37
CA ASN A 87 20.35 5.22 -5.79
C ASN A 87 20.07 3.85 -6.40
N PHE A 88 18.96 3.22 -6.01
CA PHE A 88 18.54 1.94 -6.59
C PHE A 88 18.16 2.06 -8.06
N LEU A 89 17.79 3.25 -8.50
CA LEU A 89 17.29 3.52 -9.85
C LEU A 89 18.09 4.67 -10.46
N LYS A 90 18.18 4.69 -11.79
CA LYS A 90 18.82 5.80 -12.52
C LYS A 90 18.00 7.07 -12.45
N ASN A 91 16.68 6.93 -12.55
CA ASN A 91 15.76 8.05 -12.58
C ASN A 91 15.18 8.29 -11.20
N HIS A 92 14.65 9.51 -11.00
CA HIS A 92 13.99 9.89 -9.76
C HIS A 92 12.73 9.05 -9.55
N PHE A 93 12.58 8.52 -8.34
CA PHE A 93 11.42 7.71 -7.97
C PHE A 93 10.32 8.58 -7.36
N GLU A 94 9.08 8.33 -7.76
CA GLU A 94 7.89 8.92 -7.14
C GLU A 94 6.76 7.89 -7.07
N TRP A 95 5.95 8.00 -6.01
CA TRP A 95 4.68 7.27 -5.94
C TRP A 95 3.61 8.03 -6.73
N GLN A 96 2.63 7.29 -7.25
CA GLN A 96 1.43 7.88 -7.85
C GLN A 96 0.65 8.63 -6.76
N GLU A 97 0.02 9.75 -7.09
CA GLU A 97 -0.89 10.43 -6.18
C GLU A 97 -2.08 9.54 -5.85
N GLY A 98 -2.57 9.67 -4.61
CA GLY A 98 -3.70 8.89 -4.15
C GLY A 98 -3.32 7.50 -3.66
N TYR A 99 -4.29 6.82 -3.12
CA TYR A 99 -4.17 5.47 -2.60
C TYR A 99 -5.57 4.89 -2.42
N GLY A 100 -5.66 3.55 -2.31
CA GLY A 100 -6.87 2.88 -1.86
C GLY A 100 -6.77 2.56 -0.38
N ALA A 101 -7.88 2.67 0.34
CA ALA A 101 -7.96 2.29 1.75
C ALA A 101 -9.29 1.59 1.99
N PHE A 102 -9.21 0.34 2.45
CA PHE A 102 -10.39 -0.52 2.63
C PHE A 102 -10.37 -1.09 4.04
N SER A 103 -11.51 -1.00 4.75
CA SER A 103 -11.63 -1.52 6.10
C SER A 103 -12.11 -2.95 6.11
N TYR A 104 -11.62 -3.73 7.08
CA TYR A 104 -12.01 -5.11 7.27
C TYR A 104 -12.28 -5.40 8.74
N SER A 105 -13.22 -6.32 9.00
CA SER A 105 -13.43 -6.84 10.35
C SER A 105 -12.34 -7.84 10.71
N LYS A 106 -12.18 -8.11 12.00
CA LYS A 106 -11.21 -9.07 12.51
C LYS A 106 -11.38 -10.46 11.87
N SER A 107 -12.62 -10.88 11.62
CA SER A 107 -12.91 -12.18 11.01
C SER A 107 -12.37 -12.34 9.61
N GLN A 108 -12.10 -11.22 8.91
CA GLN A 108 -11.61 -11.23 7.53
C GLN A 108 -10.08 -11.14 7.44
N LEU A 109 -9.38 -10.86 8.55
CA LEU A 109 -7.94 -10.54 8.50
C LEU A 109 -7.09 -11.66 7.92
N ASN A 110 -7.36 -12.92 8.28
CA ASN A 110 -6.55 -14.03 7.74
C ASN A 110 -6.67 -14.13 6.22
N ALA A 111 -7.88 -13.94 5.69
CA ALA A 111 -8.09 -13.95 4.25
C ALA A 111 -7.36 -12.79 3.55
N VAL A 112 -7.37 -11.60 4.16
CA VAL A 112 -6.69 -10.42 3.61
C VAL A 112 -5.17 -10.62 3.66
N VAL A 113 -4.63 -11.13 4.76
CA VAL A 113 -3.19 -11.44 4.88
C VAL A 113 -2.76 -12.40 3.78
N ASN A 114 -3.51 -13.49 3.58
CA ASN A 114 -3.21 -14.46 2.53
C ASN A 114 -3.27 -13.82 1.14
N TYR A 115 -4.26 -12.99 0.90
CA TYR A 115 -4.38 -12.26 -0.37
C TYR A 115 -3.14 -11.39 -0.62
N ILE A 116 -2.71 -10.63 0.37
CA ILE A 116 -1.55 -9.75 0.26
C ILE A 116 -0.27 -10.56 0.01
N GLN A 117 -0.09 -11.66 0.72
CA GLN A 117 1.12 -12.49 0.57
C GLN A 117 1.20 -13.20 -0.77
N ASN A 118 0.10 -13.39 -1.46
CA ASN A 118 0.03 -14.10 -2.74
C ASN A 118 -0.07 -13.15 -3.95
N GLN A 119 0.43 -11.92 -3.84
CA GLN A 119 0.32 -10.91 -4.90
C GLN A 119 0.92 -11.34 -6.24
N GLU A 120 2.03 -12.04 -6.24
CA GLU A 120 2.65 -12.50 -7.49
C GLU A 120 1.73 -13.45 -8.26
N LEU A 121 1.04 -14.35 -7.56
CA LEU A 121 0.09 -15.26 -8.17
C LEU A 121 -1.13 -14.51 -8.74
N HIS A 122 -1.65 -13.54 -8.00
CA HIS A 122 -2.80 -12.76 -8.46
C HIS A 122 -2.47 -11.98 -9.73
N HIS A 123 -1.28 -11.38 -9.82
CA HIS A 123 -0.88 -10.55 -10.95
C HIS A 123 -0.40 -11.33 -12.17
N GLN A 124 -0.31 -12.65 -12.09
CA GLN A 124 -0.21 -13.50 -13.26
C GLN A 124 -1.53 -13.57 -14.04
N LYS A 125 -2.66 -13.27 -13.37
CA LYS A 125 -4.02 -13.38 -13.94
C LYS A 125 -4.73 -12.06 -14.12
N LYS A 126 -4.40 -11.04 -13.32
CA LYS A 126 -5.05 -9.73 -13.32
C LYS A 126 -4.02 -8.61 -13.31
N THR A 127 -4.30 -7.55 -14.06
CA THR A 127 -3.50 -6.32 -13.96
C THR A 127 -3.83 -5.59 -12.66
N PHE A 128 -2.96 -4.67 -12.25
CA PHE A 128 -3.24 -3.82 -11.09
C PHE A 128 -4.50 -3.00 -11.28
N ARG A 129 -4.72 -2.44 -12.47
CA ARG A 129 -5.92 -1.66 -12.76
C ARG A 129 -7.20 -2.50 -12.56
N GLU A 130 -7.20 -3.72 -13.09
CA GLU A 130 -8.33 -4.64 -12.90
C GLU A 130 -8.56 -4.97 -11.43
N GLU A 131 -7.50 -5.25 -10.69
CA GLU A 131 -7.57 -5.53 -9.25
C GLU A 131 -8.12 -4.34 -8.48
N TYR A 132 -7.63 -3.13 -8.79
CA TYR A 132 -8.04 -1.92 -8.10
C TYR A 132 -9.52 -1.61 -8.35
N ILE A 133 -9.99 -1.75 -9.58
CA ILE A 133 -11.39 -1.58 -9.93
C ILE A 133 -12.25 -2.60 -9.22
N ASP A 134 -11.80 -3.88 -9.13
CA ASP A 134 -12.51 -4.91 -8.38
C ASP A 134 -12.71 -4.51 -6.91
N PHE A 135 -11.70 -3.91 -6.27
CA PHE A 135 -11.83 -3.39 -4.91
C PHE A 135 -12.85 -2.28 -4.82
N LEU A 136 -12.80 -1.32 -5.73
CA LEU A 136 -13.73 -0.20 -5.73
C LEU A 136 -15.18 -0.68 -5.90
N ASP A 137 -15.41 -1.62 -6.82
CA ASP A 137 -16.73 -2.20 -7.06
C ASP A 137 -17.22 -3.02 -5.85
N LYS A 138 -16.32 -3.82 -5.26
CA LYS A 138 -16.64 -4.64 -4.09
C LYS A 138 -17.10 -3.81 -2.89
N PHE A 139 -16.46 -2.66 -2.67
CA PHE A 139 -16.79 -1.77 -1.56
C PHE A 139 -17.76 -0.67 -1.94
N GLU A 140 -18.33 -0.74 -3.15
CA GLU A 140 -19.34 0.21 -3.67
C GLU A 140 -18.85 1.67 -3.59
N ILE A 141 -17.58 1.89 -3.95
CA ILE A 141 -16.96 3.21 -3.96
C ILE A 141 -17.14 3.82 -5.34
N ASP A 142 -17.73 5.02 -5.39
CA ASP A 142 -17.84 5.78 -6.64
C ASP A 142 -16.45 6.21 -7.11
N TYR A 143 -16.21 6.07 -8.42
CA TYR A 143 -14.94 6.46 -9.00
C TYR A 143 -15.15 7.00 -10.42
N ASP A 144 -14.17 7.81 -10.84
CA ASP A 144 -14.08 8.28 -12.22
C ASP A 144 -12.90 7.56 -12.88
N GLU A 145 -13.15 6.81 -13.94
CA GLU A 145 -12.13 6.03 -14.64
C GLU A 145 -10.92 6.88 -15.09
N ARG A 146 -11.14 8.17 -15.33
CA ARG A 146 -10.07 9.09 -15.72
C ARG A 146 -9.03 9.28 -14.62
N PHE A 147 -9.42 9.08 -13.36
CA PHE A 147 -8.57 9.30 -12.18
C PHE A 147 -8.12 8.03 -11.50
N ILE A 148 -8.45 6.86 -12.05
CA ILE A 148 -7.84 5.60 -11.65
C ILE A 148 -6.42 5.58 -12.19
N PHE A 149 -5.46 5.04 -11.42
CA PHE A 149 -4.04 5.04 -11.76
C PHE A 149 -3.82 4.73 -13.24
N LYS A 150 -3.23 5.69 -13.96
CA LYS A 150 -2.99 5.57 -15.40
C LYS A 150 -1.96 4.48 -15.68
N GLU A 151 -2.20 3.75 -16.75
CA GLU A 151 -1.21 2.82 -17.25
C GLU A 151 -0.04 3.57 -17.89
N LEU A 152 1.11 2.95 -17.88
CA LEU A 152 2.27 3.46 -18.60
C LEU A 152 1.97 3.43 -20.11
N ILE A 153 2.16 4.53 -20.74
CA ILE A 153 2.01 4.63 -22.19
C ILE A 153 3.35 4.33 -22.84
#